data_22b2da3399a51e4f77ee955f96a7c22d
#
_entry.id   22b2da3399a51e4f77ee955f96a7c22d
#
_cell.length_a   1.000
_cell.length_b   1.000
_cell.length_c   1.000
_cell.angle_alpha   90.00
_cell.angle_beta   90.00
_cell.angle_gamma   90.00
#
_symmetry.space_group_name_H-M   'P 1'
#
loop_
_entity.id
_entity.type
_entity.pdbx_description
1 polymer ?
#
loop_
_entity_poly.entity_id
_entity_poly.type
_entity_poly.pdbx_seq_one_letter_code
_entity_poly.pdbx_strand_id
1 'polypeptide(L)'
;RGMYDAQPEAKGWQEKEDKGVADRLAKAKTDPKAQTVWSNGPHMNWNGMVAPLVGYSFKGALWYQGESNAGQAAAYKWILGDMIKAWHKAWGREFPFIIVQLPRFMAKKPVAVEDGGWPVIRESMEWIADHVPGAMMSVNIDLGEEKDIHPKDKLPIGERLAAVALQRVYQTRAVGQAPRVTKAELQGDAWVVTYDRPVALQGDGKGWAVQKADGS
;
A
#
# COMPACT_ATOMS: atom_id res chain seq x y z
N ARG A 1 18.44 1.47 11.78
CA ARG A 1 17.02 1.35 12.17
C ARG A 1 16.17 1.98 11.11
N GLY A 2 15.01 1.39 10.82
CA GLY A 2 14.07 1.91 9.86
C GLY A 2 13.25 3.08 10.39
N MET A 3 12.49 3.76 9.49
CA MET A 3 11.58 4.82 9.90
C MET A 3 10.47 4.31 10.84
N TYR A 4 10.05 3.07 10.66
CA TYR A 4 9.03 2.45 11.50
C TYR A 4 9.50 2.28 12.94
N ASP A 5 10.76 1.85 13.17
CA ASP A 5 11.33 1.69 14.50
C ASP A 5 11.34 2.97 15.35
N ALA A 6 11.28 4.13 14.68
CA ALA A 6 11.21 5.43 15.33
C ALA A 6 9.77 5.85 15.73
N GLN A 7 8.74 5.08 15.31
CA GLN A 7 7.35 5.38 15.64
C GLN A 7 6.97 4.80 17.00
N PRO A 8 6.14 5.51 17.81
CA PRO A 8 5.73 5.02 19.14
C PRO A 8 5.05 3.65 19.11
N GLU A 9 4.26 3.41 18.06
CA GLU A 9 3.48 2.18 17.86
C GLU A 9 4.37 0.96 17.58
N ALA A 10 5.57 1.20 16.99
CA ALA A 10 6.49 0.12 16.63
C ALA A 10 6.97 -0.67 17.83
N LYS A 11 7.22 0.03 18.96
CA LYS A 11 7.69 -0.61 20.19
C LYS A 11 6.68 -1.62 20.74
N GLY A 12 5.42 -1.22 20.86
CA GLY A 12 4.38 -2.12 21.35
C GLY A 12 4.10 -3.29 20.40
N TRP A 13 4.20 -3.07 19.10
CA TRP A 13 4.08 -4.14 18.11
C TRP A 13 5.25 -5.13 18.21
N GLN A 14 6.48 -4.64 18.31
CA GLN A 14 7.68 -5.47 18.42
C GLN A 14 7.63 -6.33 19.71
N GLU A 15 7.27 -5.74 20.84
CA GLU A 15 7.12 -6.47 22.11
C GLU A 15 6.07 -7.59 22.01
N LYS A 16 4.96 -7.34 21.32
CA LYS A 16 3.91 -8.34 21.09
C LYS A 16 4.40 -9.49 20.21
N GLU A 17 5.13 -9.18 19.14
CA GLU A 17 5.69 -10.20 18.22
C GLU A 17 6.76 -11.03 18.93
N ASP A 18 7.69 -10.41 19.65
CA ASP A 18 8.76 -11.08 20.39
C ASP A 18 8.17 -12.03 21.45
N LYS A 19 7.13 -11.60 22.15
CA LYS A 19 6.39 -12.44 23.09
C LYS A 19 5.71 -13.61 22.37
N GLY A 20 5.05 -13.37 21.26
CA GLY A 20 4.40 -14.42 20.46
C GLY A 20 5.40 -15.48 19.97
N VAL A 21 6.59 -15.08 19.58
CA VAL A 21 7.69 -16.00 19.21
C VAL A 21 8.14 -16.80 20.43
N ALA A 22 8.38 -16.14 21.56
CA ALA A 22 8.82 -16.80 22.80
C ALA A 22 7.81 -17.83 23.30
N ASP A 23 6.53 -17.49 23.31
CA ASP A 23 5.44 -18.39 23.72
C ASP A 23 5.35 -19.65 22.84
N ARG A 24 5.51 -19.50 21.53
CA ARG A 24 5.51 -20.64 20.57
C ARG A 24 6.73 -21.54 20.76
N LEU A 25 7.90 -20.97 20.95
CA LEU A 25 9.12 -21.72 21.22
C LEU A 25 9.04 -22.47 22.55
N ALA A 26 8.44 -21.85 23.58
CA ALA A 26 8.20 -22.50 24.86
C ALA A 26 7.26 -23.69 24.72
N LYS A 27 6.14 -23.53 24.00
CA LYS A 27 5.19 -24.61 23.71
C LYS A 27 5.83 -25.75 22.94
N ALA A 28 6.69 -25.47 21.98
CA ALA A 28 7.39 -26.48 21.19
C ALA A 28 8.33 -27.38 22.01
N LYS A 29 8.81 -26.90 23.17
CA LYS A 29 9.63 -27.71 24.09
C LYS A 29 8.83 -28.77 24.84
N THR A 30 7.52 -28.56 25.02
CA THR A 30 6.64 -29.43 25.82
C THR A 30 5.66 -30.23 24.98
N ASP A 31 5.40 -29.81 23.74
CA ASP A 31 4.48 -30.45 22.82
C ASP A 31 5.21 -30.87 21.52
N PRO A 32 5.50 -32.16 21.33
CA PRO A 32 6.17 -32.65 20.11
C PRO A 32 5.42 -32.37 18.81
N LYS A 33 4.11 -32.06 18.87
CA LYS A 33 3.28 -31.71 17.74
C LYS A 33 3.17 -30.20 17.49
N ALA A 34 3.75 -29.40 18.40
CA ALA A 34 3.74 -27.94 18.22
C ALA A 34 4.60 -27.55 17.00
N GLN A 35 4.03 -26.75 16.14
CA GLN A 35 4.78 -26.17 15.03
C GLN A 35 5.85 -25.20 15.55
N THR A 36 7.11 -25.51 15.30
CA THR A 36 8.24 -24.62 15.57
C THR A 36 8.52 -23.66 14.43
N VAL A 37 8.04 -23.98 13.24
CA VAL A 37 8.19 -23.18 12.02
C VAL A 37 6.80 -22.79 11.52
N TRP A 38 6.59 -21.50 11.28
CA TRP A 38 5.35 -20.95 10.72
C TRP A 38 5.67 -19.89 9.67
N SER A 39 4.90 -19.87 8.60
CA SER A 39 5.14 -19.01 7.43
C SER A 39 5.11 -17.50 7.75
N ASN A 40 4.36 -17.11 8.76
CA ASN A 40 4.18 -15.70 9.14
C ASN A 40 5.01 -15.27 10.36
N GLY A 41 6.00 -16.07 10.75
CA GLY A 41 6.94 -15.66 11.81
C GLY A 41 7.86 -14.54 11.32
N PRO A 42 8.42 -13.76 12.25
CA PRO A 42 9.37 -12.70 11.92
C PRO A 42 10.51 -13.22 11.03
N HIS A 43 10.80 -12.49 9.97
CA HIS A 43 11.85 -12.79 8.97
C HIS A 43 11.69 -14.10 8.18
N MET A 44 10.66 -14.90 8.41
CA MET A 44 10.51 -16.22 7.76
C MET A 44 10.37 -16.08 6.24
N ASN A 45 9.48 -15.18 5.78
CA ASN A 45 9.31 -14.93 4.35
C ASN A 45 10.56 -14.31 3.72
N TRP A 46 11.23 -13.44 4.44
CA TRP A 46 12.50 -12.89 3.97
C TRP A 46 13.54 -14.01 3.82
N ASN A 47 13.82 -14.75 4.86
CA ASN A 47 14.88 -15.77 4.86
C ASN A 47 14.59 -16.92 3.87
N GLY A 48 13.32 -17.36 3.79
CA GLY A 48 12.96 -18.52 2.98
C GLY A 48 12.64 -18.20 1.53
N MET A 49 12.18 -16.99 1.23
CA MET A 49 11.64 -16.69 -0.11
C MET A 49 12.31 -15.51 -0.80
N VAL A 50 12.74 -14.50 -0.07
CA VAL A 50 13.28 -13.27 -0.68
C VAL A 50 14.81 -13.26 -0.69
N ALA A 51 15.44 -13.58 0.43
CA ALA A 51 16.90 -13.56 0.55
C ALA A 51 17.62 -14.46 -0.48
N PRO A 52 17.10 -15.65 -0.84
CA PRO A 52 17.70 -16.47 -1.90
C PRO A 52 17.68 -15.82 -3.28
N LEU A 53 16.83 -14.81 -3.50
CA LEU A 53 16.74 -14.08 -4.77
C LEU A 53 17.64 -12.85 -4.82
N VAL A 54 18.28 -12.50 -3.71
CA VAL A 54 19.20 -11.34 -3.67
C VAL A 54 20.33 -11.55 -4.66
N GLY A 55 20.56 -10.55 -5.50
CA GLY A 55 21.53 -10.64 -6.62
C GLY A 55 20.92 -11.09 -7.95
N TYR A 56 19.70 -11.63 -7.96
CA TYR A 56 18.99 -11.88 -9.22
C TYR A 56 18.65 -10.56 -9.92
N SER A 57 18.89 -10.51 -11.23
CA SER A 57 18.63 -9.32 -12.03
C SER A 57 17.17 -9.25 -12.46
N PHE A 58 16.50 -8.14 -12.15
CA PHE A 58 15.15 -7.81 -12.60
C PHE A 58 15.02 -6.30 -12.84
N LYS A 59 14.01 -5.87 -13.56
CA LYS A 59 13.80 -4.45 -13.88
C LYS A 59 13.11 -3.68 -12.77
N GLY A 60 12.23 -4.32 -12.04
CA GLY A 60 11.43 -3.71 -10.95
C GLY A 60 10.56 -4.74 -10.26
N ALA A 61 9.87 -4.32 -9.22
CA ALA A 61 8.93 -5.13 -8.44
C ALA A 61 7.49 -4.60 -8.58
N LEU A 62 6.52 -5.49 -8.60
CA LEU A 62 5.09 -5.19 -8.49
C LEU A 62 4.63 -5.64 -7.11
N TRP A 63 3.98 -4.76 -6.36
CA TRP A 63 3.55 -5.02 -4.99
C TRP A 63 2.04 -4.92 -4.86
N TYR A 64 1.38 -6.06 -4.69
CA TYR A 64 -0.06 -6.14 -4.44
C TYR A 64 -0.32 -6.79 -3.10
N GLN A 65 -0.42 -6.01 -2.05
CA GLN A 65 -0.62 -6.42 -0.65
C GLN A 65 -1.06 -5.22 0.18
N GLY A 66 -1.66 -5.44 1.31
CA GLY A 66 -2.02 -4.39 2.28
C GLY A 66 -3.30 -4.72 3.06
N GLU A 67 -4.10 -5.64 2.58
CA GLU A 67 -5.41 -6.00 3.12
C GLU A 67 -5.33 -6.42 4.60
N SER A 68 -4.40 -7.30 4.94
CA SER A 68 -4.18 -7.76 6.30
C SER A 68 -3.64 -6.68 7.25
N ASN A 69 -3.14 -5.57 6.70
CA ASN A 69 -2.65 -4.44 7.47
C ASN A 69 -3.73 -3.41 7.81
N ALA A 70 -4.97 -3.60 7.35
CA ALA A 70 -6.06 -2.65 7.57
C ALA A 70 -6.32 -2.35 9.07
N GLY A 71 -6.09 -3.34 9.95
CA GLY A 71 -6.16 -3.15 11.41
C GLY A 71 -5.01 -2.32 12.01
N GLN A 72 -3.95 -2.04 11.25
CA GLN A 72 -2.77 -1.26 11.64
C GLN A 72 -2.40 -0.26 10.53
N ALA A 73 -3.40 0.30 9.89
CA ALA A 73 -3.24 1.10 8.67
C ALA A 73 -2.29 2.29 8.84
N ALA A 74 -2.31 2.94 10.00
CA ALA A 74 -1.44 4.09 10.29
C ALA A 74 0.07 3.75 10.25
N ALA A 75 0.43 2.51 10.60
CA ALA A 75 1.81 2.04 10.56
C ALA A 75 2.26 1.61 9.14
N TYR A 76 1.34 1.36 8.23
CA TYR A 76 1.62 0.75 6.94
C TYR A 76 2.61 1.56 6.08
N LYS A 77 2.52 2.89 6.10
CA LYS A 77 3.45 3.74 5.35
C LYS A 77 4.90 3.56 5.79
N TRP A 78 5.14 3.33 7.06
CA TRP A 78 6.47 3.10 7.61
C TRP A 78 6.95 1.68 7.32
N ILE A 79 6.09 0.69 7.53
CA ILE A 79 6.40 -0.73 7.32
C ILE A 79 6.77 -1.00 5.86
N LEU A 80 5.92 -0.61 4.93
CA LEU A 80 6.17 -0.82 3.50
C LEU A 80 7.32 0.07 2.99
N GLY A 81 7.40 1.32 3.43
CA GLY A 81 8.48 2.21 3.05
C GLY A 81 9.86 1.69 3.49
N ASP A 82 9.96 1.19 4.71
CA ASP A 82 11.21 0.60 5.22
C ASP A 82 11.53 -0.74 4.55
N MET A 83 10.52 -1.56 4.23
CA MET A 83 10.70 -2.78 3.45
C MET A 83 11.32 -2.48 2.07
N ILE A 84 10.79 -1.51 1.34
CA ILE A 84 11.32 -1.11 0.02
C ILE A 84 12.77 -0.69 0.15
N LYS A 85 13.11 0.17 1.11
CA LYS A 85 14.49 0.60 1.37
C LYS A 85 15.41 -0.56 1.75
N ALA A 86 14.92 -1.49 2.58
CA ALA A 86 15.69 -2.68 2.96
C ALA A 86 15.98 -3.58 1.74
N TRP A 87 15.02 -3.73 0.84
CA TRP A 87 15.22 -4.49 -0.39
C TRP A 87 16.21 -3.78 -1.33
N HIS A 88 16.09 -2.47 -1.53
CA HIS A 88 17.08 -1.69 -2.29
C HIS A 88 18.49 -1.87 -1.72
N LYS A 89 18.63 -1.81 -0.39
CA LYS A 89 19.91 -2.05 0.28
C LYS A 89 20.44 -3.47 0.05
N ALA A 90 19.57 -4.48 0.13
CA ALA A 90 19.98 -5.88 -0.06
C ALA A 90 20.45 -6.14 -1.49
N TRP A 91 19.81 -5.54 -2.50
CA TRP A 91 20.24 -5.64 -3.91
C TRP A 91 21.38 -4.70 -4.27
N GLY A 92 21.80 -3.81 -3.38
CA GLY A 92 22.84 -2.82 -3.62
C GLY A 92 22.48 -1.77 -4.68
N ARG A 93 21.19 -1.62 -5.00
CA ARG A 93 20.67 -0.64 -5.98
C ARG A 93 19.22 -0.29 -5.71
N GLU A 94 18.83 0.90 -6.11
CA GLU A 94 17.42 1.25 -6.24
C GLU A 94 16.82 0.62 -7.50
N PHE A 95 15.59 0.15 -7.41
CA PHE A 95 14.83 -0.36 -8.53
C PHE A 95 13.37 0.10 -8.43
N PRO A 96 12.67 0.21 -9.58
CA PRO A 96 11.26 0.56 -9.60
C PRO A 96 10.40 -0.39 -8.74
N PHE A 97 9.56 0.18 -7.88
CA PHE A 97 8.64 -0.54 -7.02
C PHE A 97 7.22 0.01 -7.26
N ILE A 98 6.40 -0.74 -8.00
CA ILE A 98 5.06 -0.29 -8.38
C ILE A 98 4.04 -0.91 -7.45
N ILE A 99 3.42 -0.07 -6.64
CA ILE A 99 2.41 -0.45 -5.65
C ILE A 99 1.05 -0.49 -6.33
N VAL A 100 0.32 -1.58 -6.15
CA VAL A 100 -1.11 -1.67 -6.50
C VAL A 100 -1.91 -1.05 -5.36
N GLN A 101 -2.52 0.11 -5.60
CA GLN A 101 -3.48 0.66 -4.63
C GLN A 101 -4.60 -0.33 -4.40
N LEU A 102 -4.97 -0.57 -3.13
CA LEU A 102 -6.03 -1.52 -2.81
C LEU A 102 -7.35 -1.15 -3.50
N PRO A 103 -7.94 -2.06 -4.29
CA PRO A 103 -9.27 -1.88 -4.86
C PRO A 103 -10.33 -1.77 -3.77
N ARG A 104 -11.54 -1.44 -4.14
CA ARG A 104 -12.66 -1.42 -3.19
C ARG A 104 -12.95 -2.84 -2.67
N PHE A 105 -13.42 -2.89 -1.44
CA PHE A 105 -13.91 -4.09 -0.76
C PHE A 105 -15.01 -3.68 0.22
N MET A 106 -15.96 -4.57 0.48
CA MET A 106 -17.19 -4.33 1.27
C MET A 106 -18.18 -3.40 0.57
N ALA A 107 -19.39 -3.32 1.15
CA ALA A 107 -20.47 -2.49 0.65
C ALA A 107 -20.10 -1.00 0.66
N LYS A 108 -20.59 -0.26 -0.34
CA LYS A 108 -20.46 1.19 -0.37
C LYS A 108 -21.09 1.80 0.88
N LYS A 109 -20.37 2.71 1.51
CA LYS A 109 -20.92 3.48 2.63
C LYS A 109 -21.87 4.55 2.12
N PRO A 110 -22.99 4.81 2.82
CA PRO A 110 -23.96 5.83 2.42
C PRO A 110 -23.43 7.25 2.58
N VAL A 111 -22.44 7.42 3.45
CA VAL A 111 -21.76 8.70 3.73
C VAL A 111 -20.25 8.50 3.61
N ALA A 112 -19.52 9.59 3.42
CA ALA A 112 -18.07 9.58 3.49
C ALA A 112 -17.63 9.14 4.90
N VAL A 113 -16.69 8.18 4.96
CA VAL A 113 -16.15 7.64 6.21
C VAL A 113 -14.64 7.70 6.11
N GLU A 114 -14.00 8.39 7.03
CA GLU A 114 -12.55 8.57 7.07
C GLU A 114 -11.84 7.63 8.06
N ASP A 115 -12.58 7.03 8.97
CA ASP A 115 -12.08 6.22 10.09
C ASP A 115 -11.79 4.75 9.76
N GLY A 116 -11.85 4.37 8.51
CA GLY A 116 -11.62 2.99 8.09
C GLY A 116 -10.15 2.71 7.77
N GLY A 117 -9.66 1.50 8.12
CA GLY A 117 -8.31 1.09 7.77
C GLY A 117 -8.02 1.07 6.26
N TRP A 118 -9.03 0.84 5.44
CA TRP A 118 -8.89 0.80 3.97
C TRP A 118 -8.52 2.15 3.34
N PRO A 119 -9.20 3.27 3.65
CA PRO A 119 -8.80 4.60 3.20
C PRO A 119 -7.39 4.96 3.65
N VAL A 120 -7.05 4.73 4.93
CA VAL A 120 -5.73 5.05 5.49
C VAL A 120 -4.61 4.26 4.83
N ILE A 121 -4.84 2.99 4.46
CA ILE A 121 -3.84 2.23 3.69
C ILE A 121 -3.63 2.83 2.30
N ARG A 122 -4.69 3.23 1.59
CA ARG A 122 -4.56 3.86 0.27
C ARG A 122 -3.78 5.17 0.34
N GLU A 123 -4.06 6.00 1.35
CA GLU A 123 -3.30 7.22 1.64
C GLU A 123 -1.83 6.89 1.94
N SER A 124 -1.57 5.86 2.74
CA SER A 124 -0.21 5.39 3.01
C SER A 124 0.53 4.95 1.75
N MET A 125 -0.15 4.26 0.82
CA MET A 125 0.42 3.84 -0.46
C MET A 125 0.77 5.05 -1.35
N GLU A 126 -0.10 6.05 -1.38
CA GLU A 126 0.18 7.30 -2.10
C GLU A 126 1.36 8.04 -1.48
N TRP A 127 1.37 8.17 -0.16
CA TRP A 127 2.50 8.79 0.54
C TRP A 127 3.83 8.11 0.22
N ILE A 128 3.86 6.76 0.22
CA ILE A 128 5.06 5.99 -0.14
C ILE A 128 5.49 6.28 -1.58
N ALA A 129 4.55 6.30 -2.52
CA ALA A 129 4.84 6.58 -3.93
C ALA A 129 5.44 7.98 -4.14
N ASP A 130 5.17 8.91 -3.23
CA ASP A 130 5.67 10.30 -3.29
C ASP A 130 7.00 10.51 -2.53
N HIS A 131 7.27 9.70 -1.51
CA HIS A 131 8.37 9.98 -0.57
C HIS A 131 9.45 8.90 -0.53
N VAL A 132 9.19 7.72 -1.08
CA VAL A 132 10.19 6.63 -1.10
C VAL A 132 10.83 6.53 -2.47
N PRO A 133 12.16 6.66 -2.59
CA PRO A 133 12.85 6.57 -3.88
C PRO A 133 12.50 5.28 -4.62
N GLY A 134 12.25 5.40 -5.93
CA GLY A 134 11.88 4.28 -6.79
C GLY A 134 10.44 3.78 -6.64
N ALA A 135 9.71 4.21 -5.61
CA ALA A 135 8.30 3.83 -5.46
C ALA A 135 7.39 4.62 -6.41
N MET A 136 6.34 3.97 -6.86
CA MET A 136 5.26 4.54 -7.66
C MET A 136 3.98 3.73 -7.44
N MET A 137 2.83 4.25 -7.82
CA MET A 137 1.56 3.61 -7.53
C MET A 137 0.67 3.53 -8.79
N SER A 138 -0.04 2.40 -8.91
CA SER A 138 -1.17 2.23 -9.82
C SER A 138 -2.46 2.45 -9.04
N VAL A 139 -3.28 3.42 -9.46
CA VAL A 139 -4.57 3.76 -8.81
C VAL A 139 -5.63 2.76 -9.25
N ASN A 140 -6.31 2.12 -8.28
CA ASN A 140 -7.26 1.05 -8.53
C ASN A 140 -8.53 1.15 -7.65
N ILE A 141 -8.80 2.30 -7.07
CA ILE A 141 -9.91 2.53 -6.12
C ILE A 141 -11.29 2.22 -6.70
N ASP A 142 -11.46 2.38 -8.00
CA ASP A 142 -12.69 2.12 -8.75
C ASP A 142 -12.91 0.64 -9.09
N LEU A 143 -11.88 -0.17 -8.96
CA LEU A 143 -11.92 -1.61 -9.18
C LEU A 143 -12.25 -2.38 -7.88
N GLY A 144 -12.46 -3.68 -8.01
CA GLY A 144 -12.72 -4.55 -6.88
C GLY A 144 -14.18 -4.95 -6.72
N GLU A 145 -14.44 -5.80 -5.74
CA GLU A 145 -15.73 -6.46 -5.51
C GLU A 145 -16.21 -6.23 -4.08
N GLU A 146 -17.52 -6.12 -3.90
CA GLU A 146 -18.11 -5.89 -2.58
C GLU A 146 -17.92 -7.08 -1.64
N LYS A 147 -18.06 -8.30 -2.17
CA LYS A 147 -18.11 -9.54 -1.39
C LYS A 147 -16.85 -10.39 -1.46
N ASP A 148 -15.88 -9.99 -2.25
CA ASP A 148 -14.62 -10.71 -2.41
C ASP A 148 -13.44 -9.74 -2.26
N ILE A 149 -12.61 -10.00 -1.23
CA ILE A 149 -11.39 -9.22 -0.97
C ILE A 149 -10.35 -9.44 -2.06
N HIS A 150 -10.45 -10.56 -2.80
CA HIS A 150 -9.59 -10.92 -3.92
C HIS A 150 -10.36 -10.75 -5.23
N PRO A 151 -10.40 -9.55 -5.83
CA PRO A 151 -11.14 -9.32 -7.06
C PRO A 151 -10.75 -10.34 -8.13
N LYS A 152 -11.74 -10.93 -8.81
CA LYS A 152 -11.50 -11.96 -9.84
C LYS A 152 -10.96 -11.35 -11.12
N ASP A 153 -11.46 -10.18 -11.48
CA ASP A 153 -10.97 -9.45 -12.65
C ASP A 153 -9.68 -8.70 -12.31
N LYS A 154 -8.56 -9.31 -12.67
CA LYS A 154 -7.22 -8.75 -12.53
C LYS A 154 -6.73 -8.00 -13.78
N LEU A 155 -7.42 -8.15 -14.90
CA LEU A 155 -6.96 -7.57 -16.17
C LEU A 155 -6.82 -6.04 -16.09
N PRO A 156 -7.82 -5.26 -15.61
CA PRO A 156 -7.67 -3.81 -15.52
C PRO A 156 -6.53 -3.38 -14.59
N ILE A 157 -6.28 -4.13 -13.50
CA ILE A 157 -5.15 -3.87 -12.60
C ILE A 157 -3.83 -4.08 -13.35
N GLY A 158 -3.72 -5.19 -14.11
CA GLY A 158 -2.54 -5.49 -14.92
C GLY A 158 -2.27 -4.44 -16.00
N GLU A 159 -3.31 -3.98 -16.69
CA GLU A 159 -3.22 -2.93 -17.70
C GLU A 159 -2.72 -1.60 -17.13
N ARG A 160 -3.23 -1.20 -15.95
CA ARG A 160 -2.79 0.01 -15.25
C ARG A 160 -1.34 -0.11 -14.76
N LEU A 161 -0.96 -1.27 -14.21
CA LEU A 161 0.43 -1.54 -13.84
C LEU A 161 1.37 -1.45 -15.05
N ALA A 162 0.97 -2.05 -16.18
CA ALA A 162 1.73 -1.99 -17.43
C ALA A 162 1.87 -0.54 -17.91
N ALA A 163 0.80 0.25 -17.86
CA ALA A 163 0.82 1.65 -18.24
C ALA A 163 1.77 2.49 -17.35
N VAL A 164 1.74 2.28 -16.03
CA VAL A 164 2.69 2.93 -15.09
C VAL A 164 4.13 2.50 -15.43
N ALA A 165 4.37 1.21 -15.62
CA ALA A 165 5.71 0.70 -15.97
C ALA A 165 6.20 1.29 -17.30
N LEU A 166 5.37 1.29 -18.34
CA LEU A 166 5.70 1.85 -19.65
C LEU A 166 6.05 3.34 -19.54
N GLN A 167 5.25 4.11 -18.80
CA GLN A 167 5.49 5.54 -18.64
C GLN A 167 6.74 5.84 -17.79
N ARG A 168 6.84 5.22 -16.60
CA ARG A 168 7.81 5.64 -15.57
C ARG A 168 9.12 4.86 -15.61
N VAL A 169 9.09 3.60 -16.00
CA VAL A 169 10.25 2.72 -16.02
C VAL A 169 10.86 2.64 -17.42
N TYR A 170 10.01 2.54 -18.44
CA TYR A 170 10.45 2.43 -19.84
C TYR A 170 10.41 3.76 -20.58
N GLN A 171 9.95 4.84 -19.94
CA GLN A 171 9.94 6.21 -20.47
C GLN A 171 9.24 6.35 -21.83
N THR A 172 8.18 5.60 -22.03
CA THR A 172 7.35 5.69 -23.23
C THR A 172 6.33 6.84 -23.11
N ARG A 173 5.57 7.08 -24.19
CA ARG A 173 4.45 8.05 -24.18
C ARG A 173 3.16 7.51 -23.55
N ALA A 174 3.17 6.33 -22.93
CA ALA A 174 2.00 5.79 -22.25
C ALA A 174 1.53 6.72 -21.12
N VAL A 175 0.24 6.79 -20.90
CA VAL A 175 -0.36 7.52 -19.76
C VAL A 175 -0.70 6.51 -18.69
N GLY A 176 0.18 6.36 -17.72
CA GLY A 176 0.06 5.34 -16.67
C GLY A 176 -0.33 5.88 -15.30
N GLN A 177 -0.15 7.18 -15.06
CA GLN A 177 -0.50 7.79 -13.79
C GLN A 177 -1.88 8.44 -13.84
N ALA A 178 -2.66 8.25 -12.76
CA ALA A 178 -3.89 8.99 -12.56
C ALA A 178 -3.61 10.50 -12.45
N PRO A 179 -4.56 11.37 -12.88
CA PRO A 179 -4.47 12.79 -12.64
C PRO A 179 -4.34 13.10 -11.14
N ARG A 180 -3.52 14.08 -10.79
CA ARG A 180 -3.32 14.50 -9.41
C ARG A 180 -3.92 15.87 -9.17
N VAL A 181 -4.56 16.04 -8.02
CA VAL A 181 -5.02 17.35 -7.56
C VAL A 181 -3.78 18.19 -7.23
N THR A 182 -3.69 19.37 -7.84
CA THR A 182 -2.61 20.35 -7.58
C THR A 182 -3.09 21.49 -6.71
N LYS A 183 -4.38 21.79 -6.73
CA LYS A 183 -4.99 22.86 -5.95
C LYS A 183 -6.47 22.55 -5.70
N ALA A 184 -6.95 22.92 -4.52
CA ALA A 184 -8.37 22.99 -4.22
C ALA A 184 -8.63 24.30 -3.47
N GLU A 185 -9.56 25.12 -3.94
CA GLU A 185 -9.88 26.42 -3.36
C GLU A 185 -11.38 26.72 -3.44
N LEU A 186 -11.88 27.42 -2.45
CA LEU A 186 -13.25 27.90 -2.45
C LEU A 186 -13.31 29.23 -3.25
N GLN A 187 -14.11 29.25 -4.30
CA GLN A 187 -14.38 30.43 -5.11
C GLN A 187 -15.89 30.72 -5.09
N GLY A 188 -16.28 31.75 -4.36
CA GLY A 188 -17.70 32.00 -4.06
C GLY A 188 -18.28 30.82 -3.28
N ASP A 189 -19.33 30.20 -3.80
CA ASP A 189 -20.01 29.05 -3.18
C ASP A 189 -19.56 27.69 -3.76
N ALA A 190 -18.52 27.67 -4.59
CA ALA A 190 -18.05 26.46 -5.25
C ALA A 190 -16.59 26.13 -4.92
N TRP A 191 -16.32 24.86 -4.73
CA TRP A 191 -14.95 24.35 -4.67
C TRP A 191 -14.41 24.16 -6.09
N VAL A 192 -13.29 24.80 -6.39
CA VAL A 192 -12.55 24.64 -7.65
C VAL A 192 -11.35 23.74 -7.40
N VAL A 193 -11.36 22.59 -8.05
CA VAL A 193 -10.28 21.58 -7.95
C VAL A 193 -9.50 21.56 -9.26
N THR A 194 -8.21 21.86 -9.17
CA THR A 194 -7.28 21.87 -10.32
C THR A 194 -6.44 20.60 -10.32
N TYR A 195 -6.27 20.02 -11.50
CA TYR A 195 -5.46 18.83 -11.71
C TYR A 195 -4.18 19.15 -12.49
N ASP A 196 -3.19 18.27 -12.40
CA ASP A 196 -1.92 18.34 -13.15
C ASP A 196 -2.08 18.18 -14.68
N ARG A 197 -3.26 17.75 -15.13
CA ARG A 197 -3.61 17.54 -16.52
C ARG A 197 -5.13 17.66 -16.74
N PRO A 198 -5.59 17.80 -18.00
CA PRO A 198 -7.01 17.79 -18.29
C PRO A 198 -7.68 16.50 -17.82
N VAL A 199 -8.84 16.63 -17.19
CA VAL A 199 -9.67 15.53 -16.73
C VAL A 199 -11.06 15.62 -17.32
N ALA A 200 -11.71 14.49 -17.52
CA ALA A 200 -13.11 14.39 -17.88
C ALA A 200 -13.88 13.71 -16.74
N LEU A 201 -14.94 14.36 -16.28
CA LEU A 201 -15.82 13.78 -15.28
C LEU A 201 -16.62 12.64 -15.92
N GLN A 202 -16.58 11.47 -15.29
CA GLN A 202 -17.42 10.34 -15.66
C GLN A 202 -18.54 10.14 -14.65
N GLY A 203 -19.75 9.86 -15.14
CA GLY A 203 -20.91 9.68 -14.29
C GLY A 203 -21.56 11.00 -13.83
N ASP A 204 -22.19 10.96 -12.67
CA ASP A 204 -23.00 12.06 -12.11
C ASP A 204 -22.21 13.02 -11.19
N GLY A 205 -20.90 12.88 -11.15
CA GLY A 205 -20.04 13.74 -10.33
C GLY A 205 -20.12 13.49 -8.82
N LYS A 206 -20.76 12.43 -8.37
CA LYS A 206 -20.78 12.03 -6.96
C LYS A 206 -19.43 11.47 -6.53
N GLY A 207 -19.16 11.52 -5.21
CA GLY A 207 -17.92 10.99 -4.63
C GLY A 207 -17.00 12.05 -4.04
N TRP A 208 -17.46 13.29 -3.99
CA TRP A 208 -16.80 14.38 -3.29
C TRP A 208 -17.39 14.56 -1.91
N ALA A 209 -16.54 14.84 -0.96
CA ALA A 209 -16.93 15.24 0.39
C ALA A 209 -16.09 16.45 0.80
N VAL A 210 -16.70 17.36 1.52
CA VAL A 210 -16.03 18.54 2.11
C VAL A 210 -16.21 18.44 3.61
N GLN A 211 -15.10 18.40 4.32
CA GLN A 211 -15.12 18.48 5.77
C GLN A 211 -15.22 19.96 6.19
N LYS A 212 -16.17 20.25 7.05
CA LYS A 212 -16.29 21.59 7.63
C LYS A 212 -15.27 21.81 8.75
N ALA A 213 -15.07 23.07 9.12
CA ALA A 213 -14.12 23.45 10.16
C ALA A 213 -14.41 22.82 11.54
N ASP A 214 -15.67 22.45 11.79
CA ASP A 214 -16.11 21.75 13.01
C ASP A 214 -15.95 20.22 12.93
N GLY A 215 -15.42 19.71 11.83
CA GLY A 215 -15.19 18.27 11.60
C GLY A 215 -16.40 17.51 11.07
N SER A 216 -17.55 18.19 10.80
CA SER A 216 -18.75 17.56 10.24
C SER A 216 -18.73 17.45 8.71
#